data_07fff12a08d8ab26d9e5c41000b6f17e
#
_entry.id   07fff12a08d8ab26d9e5c41000b6f17e
#
_cell.length_a   1.000
_cell.length_b   1.000
_cell.length_c   1.000
_cell.angle_alpha   90.00
_cell.angle_beta   90.00
_cell.angle_gamma   90.00
#
_symmetry.space_group_name_H-M   'P 1'
#
loop_
_entity.id
_entity.type
_entity.pdbx_description
1 polymer ?
#
loop_
_entity_poly.entity_id
_entity_poly.type
_entity_poly.pdbx_seq_one_letter_code
_entity_poly.pdbx_strand_id
1 'polypeptide(L)'
;VINDNHGKVWVAVDEMLFAWLINEKEFMLFGKSDGVLPNEYLAKSKLISASGNIYLGGGKGLLYIDKNLPIERTVAPQIRLTDILIAGESVNEQLKDNPVSISVPWNSKAISVRIMSCEADLFRQRIYRYQIAGLNEQCIDSYTPEILIRSLPSGTYRILVSCSMRNGGWTPLQQVLELTVLPPWYKTWWC
;
A
#
# COMPACT_ATOMS: atom_id res chain seq x y z
N VAL A 1 -24.56 -8.13 -8.47
CA VAL A 1 -23.73 -8.12 -9.69
C VAL A 1 -24.55 -7.54 -10.83
N ILE A 2 -23.97 -6.68 -11.65
CA ILE A 2 -24.57 -6.09 -12.82
C ILE A 2 -23.53 -5.94 -13.95
N ASN A 3 -23.89 -6.34 -15.17
CA ASN A 3 -23.05 -6.16 -16.36
C ASN A 3 -23.50 -4.89 -17.09
N ASP A 4 -22.60 -3.96 -17.37
CA ASP A 4 -22.92 -2.71 -18.04
C ASP A 4 -23.05 -2.85 -19.57
N ASN A 5 -22.81 -4.03 -20.12
CA ASN A 5 -22.76 -4.33 -21.56
C ASN A 5 -21.70 -3.51 -22.34
N HIS A 6 -20.80 -2.84 -21.64
CA HIS A 6 -19.69 -2.05 -22.18
C HIS A 6 -18.31 -2.59 -21.74
N GLY A 7 -18.25 -3.85 -21.31
CA GLY A 7 -17.01 -4.52 -20.94
C GLY A 7 -16.67 -4.44 -19.44
N LYS A 8 -17.61 -4.02 -18.59
CA LYS A 8 -17.42 -3.97 -17.15
C LYS A 8 -18.52 -4.76 -16.43
N VAL A 9 -18.12 -5.52 -15.41
CA VAL A 9 -19.04 -6.18 -14.49
C VAL A 9 -18.86 -5.55 -13.12
N TRP A 10 -19.95 -5.01 -12.59
CA TRP A 10 -19.96 -4.33 -11.31
C TRP A 10 -20.50 -5.26 -10.22
N VAL A 11 -19.80 -5.32 -9.10
CA VAL A 11 -20.16 -6.11 -7.92
C VAL A 11 -20.12 -5.21 -6.71
N ALA A 12 -21.27 -4.96 -6.11
CA ALA A 12 -21.36 -4.23 -4.84
C ALA A 12 -21.43 -5.25 -3.69
N VAL A 13 -20.56 -5.08 -2.71
CA VAL A 13 -20.50 -5.91 -1.48
C VAL A 13 -20.24 -4.97 -0.32
N ASP A 14 -21.17 -4.96 0.63
CA ASP A 14 -21.11 -4.15 1.84
C ASP A 14 -20.67 -2.69 1.58
N GLU A 15 -19.48 -2.33 1.96
CA GLU A 15 -18.94 -0.97 1.87
C GLU A 15 -18.10 -0.70 0.61
N MET A 16 -18.06 -1.66 -0.32
CA MET A 16 -17.15 -1.63 -1.46
C MET A 16 -17.88 -1.91 -2.77
N LEU A 17 -17.40 -1.30 -3.82
CA LEU A 17 -17.81 -1.55 -5.19
C LEU A 17 -16.61 -2.07 -5.98
N PHE A 18 -16.78 -3.20 -6.64
CA PHE A 18 -15.79 -3.79 -7.52
C PHE A 18 -16.22 -3.63 -8.97
N ALA A 19 -15.31 -3.23 -9.84
CA ALA A 19 -15.47 -3.30 -11.28
C ALA A 19 -14.49 -4.35 -11.84
N TRP A 20 -15.02 -5.36 -12.50
CA TRP A 20 -14.23 -6.28 -13.31
C TRP A 20 -14.17 -5.76 -14.74
N LEU A 21 -12.98 -5.43 -15.22
CA LEU A 21 -12.71 -4.98 -16.58
C LEU A 21 -12.44 -6.21 -17.44
N ILE A 22 -13.40 -6.59 -18.30
CA ILE A 22 -13.37 -7.86 -19.04
C ILE A 22 -12.19 -7.90 -20.01
N ASN A 23 -11.91 -6.80 -20.70
CA ASN A 23 -10.86 -6.73 -21.72
C ASN A 23 -9.46 -6.76 -21.10
N GLU A 24 -9.27 -6.05 -20.01
CA GLU A 24 -8.01 -5.91 -19.28
C GLU A 24 -7.75 -7.08 -18.33
N LYS A 25 -8.79 -7.84 -17.99
CA LYS A 25 -8.77 -8.91 -16.98
C LYS A 25 -8.28 -8.41 -15.61
N GLU A 26 -8.70 -7.22 -15.24
CA GLU A 26 -8.32 -6.56 -14.00
C GLU A 26 -9.53 -6.21 -13.15
N PHE A 27 -9.34 -6.22 -11.84
CA PHE A 27 -10.31 -5.70 -10.88
C PHE A 27 -9.94 -4.27 -10.49
N MET A 28 -10.98 -3.43 -10.34
CA MET A 28 -10.84 -2.12 -9.73
C MET A 28 -11.74 -2.05 -8.50
N LEU A 29 -11.19 -1.52 -7.41
CA LEU A 29 -11.87 -1.38 -6.14
C LEU A 29 -12.21 0.08 -5.89
N PHE A 30 -13.47 0.35 -5.59
CA PHE A 30 -13.99 1.65 -5.21
C PHE A 30 -14.52 1.58 -3.78
N GLY A 31 -14.13 2.54 -2.97
CA GLY A 31 -14.49 2.63 -1.56
C GLY A 31 -15.02 4.00 -1.19
N LYS A 32 -14.97 4.32 0.10
CA LYS A 32 -15.44 5.58 0.64
C LYS A 32 -14.75 6.81 0.04
N SER A 33 -13.46 6.72 -0.28
CA SER A 33 -12.69 7.78 -0.97
C SER A 33 -13.21 8.08 -2.38
N ASP A 34 -13.84 7.10 -3.02
CA ASP A 34 -14.41 7.22 -4.36
C ASP A 34 -15.90 7.62 -4.33
N GLY A 35 -16.43 7.96 -3.15
CA GLY A 35 -17.83 8.30 -2.97
C GLY A 35 -18.76 7.10 -2.77
N VAL A 36 -18.24 5.89 -2.67
CA VAL A 36 -19.04 4.70 -2.33
C VAL A 36 -19.30 4.72 -0.83
N LEU A 37 -20.55 4.97 -0.47
CA LEU A 37 -20.96 4.98 0.94
C LEU A 37 -21.23 3.55 1.43
N PRO A 38 -20.94 3.26 2.73
CA PRO A 38 -21.31 2.01 3.34
C PRO A 38 -22.82 1.76 3.22
N ASN A 39 -23.19 0.72 2.53
CA ASN A 39 -24.58 0.42 2.22
C ASN A 39 -24.82 -1.08 2.07
N GLU A 40 -25.95 -1.55 2.54
CA GLU A 40 -26.42 -2.90 2.25
C GLU A 40 -27.15 -2.89 0.91
N TYR A 41 -26.44 -3.27 -0.16
CA TYR A 41 -26.99 -3.29 -1.51
C TYR A 41 -27.93 -4.46 -1.71
N LEU A 42 -29.15 -4.17 -2.11
CA LEU A 42 -30.19 -5.17 -2.36
C LEU A 42 -30.02 -5.80 -3.75
N ALA A 43 -29.93 -7.12 -3.81
CA ALA A 43 -29.65 -7.87 -5.04
C ALA A 43 -30.67 -7.59 -6.18
N LYS A 44 -31.91 -7.28 -5.84
CA LYS A 44 -32.98 -6.95 -6.80
C LYS A 44 -33.15 -5.47 -7.08
N SER A 45 -32.49 -4.60 -6.34
CA SER A 45 -32.58 -3.14 -6.44
C SER A 45 -31.47 -2.59 -7.35
N LYS A 46 -31.51 -2.96 -8.62
CA LYS A 46 -30.52 -2.54 -9.62
C LYS A 46 -31.20 -2.19 -10.94
N LEU A 47 -30.71 -1.16 -11.60
CA LEU A 47 -31.22 -0.65 -12.87
C LEU A 47 -30.06 -0.18 -13.76
N ILE A 48 -30.14 -0.49 -15.04
CA ILE A 48 -29.38 0.20 -16.08
C ILE A 48 -30.36 1.10 -16.83
N SER A 49 -30.10 2.40 -16.84
CA SER A 49 -30.92 3.34 -17.60
C SER A 49 -30.75 3.17 -19.11
N ALA A 50 -31.65 3.72 -19.88
CA ALA A 50 -31.56 3.76 -21.36
C ALA A 50 -30.27 4.50 -21.83
N SER A 51 -29.75 5.41 -21.02
CA SER A 51 -28.48 6.10 -21.26
C SER A 51 -27.23 5.25 -20.90
N GLY A 52 -27.40 4.08 -20.27
CA GLY A 52 -26.31 3.19 -19.86
C GLY A 52 -25.76 3.44 -18.47
N ASN A 53 -26.32 4.36 -17.70
CA ASN A 53 -25.94 4.61 -16.32
C ASN A 53 -26.51 3.54 -15.39
N ILE A 54 -25.75 3.19 -14.34
CA ILE A 54 -26.12 2.15 -13.39
C ILE A 54 -26.59 2.76 -12.08
N TYR A 55 -27.66 2.19 -11.55
CA TYR A 55 -28.24 2.54 -10.26
C TYR A 55 -28.33 1.29 -9.39
N LEU A 56 -27.75 1.35 -8.18
CA LEU A 56 -27.78 0.29 -7.20
C LEU A 56 -28.42 0.81 -5.92
N GLY A 57 -29.57 0.24 -5.57
CA GLY A 57 -30.30 0.63 -4.35
C GLY A 57 -29.86 -0.20 -3.15
N GLY A 58 -29.87 0.44 -2.00
CA GLY A 58 -29.59 -0.19 -0.70
C GLY A 58 -30.32 0.49 0.43
N GLY A 59 -30.14 -0.01 1.65
CA GLY A 59 -30.84 0.46 2.84
C GLY A 59 -30.55 1.91 3.21
N LYS A 60 -29.43 2.47 2.81
CA LYS A 60 -28.98 3.83 3.11
C LYS A 60 -29.03 4.79 1.91
N GLY A 61 -29.57 4.35 0.77
CA GLY A 61 -29.68 5.20 -0.41
C GLY A 61 -29.36 4.50 -1.70
N LEU A 62 -29.13 5.32 -2.74
CA LEU A 62 -28.89 4.90 -4.09
C LEU A 62 -27.45 5.26 -4.50
N LEU A 63 -26.72 4.27 -5.02
CA LEU A 63 -25.44 4.49 -5.69
C LEU A 63 -25.67 4.69 -7.17
N TYR A 64 -25.18 5.80 -7.69
CA TYR A 64 -25.18 6.13 -9.11
C TYR A 64 -23.78 5.93 -9.68
N ILE A 65 -23.67 5.22 -10.81
CA ILE A 65 -22.43 5.00 -11.55
C ILE A 65 -22.64 5.52 -12.97
N ASP A 66 -21.88 6.54 -13.34
CA ASP A 66 -21.89 7.07 -14.70
C ASP A 66 -21.26 6.05 -15.67
N LYS A 67 -21.88 5.83 -16.81
CA LYS A 67 -21.35 4.95 -17.87
C LYS A 67 -19.95 5.37 -18.34
N ASN A 68 -19.70 6.69 -18.34
CA ASN A 68 -18.44 7.29 -18.77
C ASN A 68 -17.45 7.46 -17.61
N LEU A 69 -17.73 6.87 -16.44
CA LEU A 69 -16.81 6.94 -15.29
C LEU A 69 -15.40 6.57 -15.75
N PRO A 70 -14.45 7.52 -15.73
CA PRO A 70 -13.09 7.24 -16.12
C PRO A 70 -12.48 6.25 -15.11
N ILE A 71 -12.18 5.06 -15.60
CA ILE A 71 -11.41 4.11 -14.80
C ILE A 71 -9.94 4.36 -15.13
N GLU A 72 -9.32 5.19 -14.32
CA GLU A 72 -7.89 5.44 -14.45
C GLU A 72 -7.11 4.16 -14.16
N ARG A 73 -6.17 3.84 -15.04
CA ARG A 73 -5.27 2.70 -14.82
C ARG A 73 -4.51 2.93 -13.52
N THR A 74 -4.46 1.91 -12.69
CA THR A 74 -3.72 1.96 -11.45
C THR A 74 -2.23 2.09 -11.77
N VAL A 75 -1.71 3.30 -11.69
CA VAL A 75 -0.26 3.51 -11.70
C VAL A 75 0.28 2.97 -10.40
N ALA A 76 1.32 2.16 -10.47
CA ALA A 76 1.95 1.63 -9.26
C ALA A 76 2.48 2.81 -8.41
N PRO A 77 2.03 2.96 -7.18
CA PRO A 77 2.48 4.05 -6.33
C PRO A 77 3.97 3.92 -6.04
N GLN A 78 4.68 5.03 -6.08
CA GLN A 78 6.07 5.07 -5.66
C GLN A 78 6.13 5.10 -4.14
N ILE A 79 6.93 4.21 -3.57
CA ILE A 79 7.19 4.20 -2.13
C ILE A 79 8.45 5.02 -1.89
N ARG A 80 8.37 5.97 -0.96
CA ARG A 80 9.51 6.77 -0.53
C ARG A 80 9.73 6.65 0.97
N LEU A 81 10.97 6.64 1.35
CA LEU A 81 11.39 6.79 2.72
C LEU A 81 11.21 8.25 3.14
N THR A 82 10.53 8.49 4.24
CA THR A 82 10.24 9.86 4.73
C THR A 82 11.02 10.20 5.99
N ASP A 83 11.30 9.21 6.83
CA ASP A 83 12.01 9.44 8.08
C ASP A 83 12.66 8.14 8.59
N ILE A 84 13.79 8.29 9.27
CA ILE A 84 14.44 7.21 10.03
C ILE A 84 14.69 7.74 11.42
N LEU A 85 14.16 7.04 12.42
CA LEU A 85 14.43 7.33 13.82
C LEU A 85 15.32 6.23 14.42
N ILE A 86 16.42 6.64 15.03
CA ILE A 86 17.31 5.74 15.77
C ILE A 86 17.22 6.14 17.23
N ALA A 87 16.77 5.23 18.09
CA ALA A 87 16.50 5.50 19.51
C ALA A 87 15.59 6.73 19.76
N GLY A 88 14.70 7.05 18.81
CA GLY A 88 13.78 8.18 18.87
C GLY A 88 14.30 9.49 18.27
N GLU A 89 15.56 9.55 17.86
CA GLU A 89 16.14 10.73 17.19
C GLU A 89 16.09 10.55 15.66
N SER A 90 15.66 11.57 14.93
CA SER A 90 15.57 11.55 13.47
C SER A 90 16.93 11.74 12.81
N VAL A 91 17.23 10.94 11.80
CA VAL A 91 18.50 10.93 11.05
C VAL A 91 18.27 11.42 9.61
N ASN A 92 17.48 12.47 9.44
CA ASN A 92 17.02 12.94 8.13
C ASN A 92 18.10 13.49 7.20
N GLU A 93 19.27 13.88 7.70
CA GLU A 93 20.35 14.46 6.88
C GLU A 93 20.89 13.47 5.81
N GLN A 94 20.68 12.18 6.01
CA GLN A 94 21.17 11.11 5.12
C GLN A 94 20.14 10.65 4.07
N LEU A 95 18.93 11.23 4.05
CA LEU A 95 17.84 10.80 3.16
C LEU A 95 17.96 11.29 1.70
N LYS A 96 19.11 11.80 1.28
CA LYS A 96 19.30 12.39 -0.06
C LYS A 96 19.45 11.33 -1.16
N ASP A 97 19.86 10.13 -0.81
CA ASP A 97 20.09 9.03 -1.74
C ASP A 97 18.88 8.10 -1.85
N ASN A 98 18.74 7.41 -2.96
CA ASN A 98 17.71 6.38 -3.13
C ASN A 98 18.30 5.15 -3.86
N PRO A 99 18.45 3.99 -3.21
CA PRO A 99 18.12 3.72 -1.81
C PRO A 99 19.06 4.41 -0.80
N VAL A 100 18.51 4.77 0.35
CA VAL A 100 19.26 5.35 1.45
C VAL A 100 20.15 4.29 2.10
N SER A 101 21.40 4.62 2.42
CA SER A 101 22.32 3.74 3.15
C SER A 101 22.74 4.39 4.45
N ILE A 102 22.52 3.71 5.56
CA ILE A 102 22.91 4.18 6.89
C ILE A 102 23.69 3.13 7.68
N SER A 103 24.58 3.60 8.53
CA SER A 103 25.30 2.75 9.47
C SER A 103 24.91 3.11 10.90
N VAL A 104 24.59 2.09 11.70
CA VAL A 104 24.17 2.22 13.09
C VAL A 104 25.09 1.39 14.01
N PRO A 105 25.36 1.85 15.23
CA PRO A 105 26.11 1.06 16.18
C PRO A 105 25.31 -0.19 16.62
N TRP A 106 26.02 -1.24 17.01
CA TRP A 106 25.46 -2.52 17.46
C TRP A 106 24.48 -2.44 18.63
N ASN A 107 24.60 -1.38 19.44
CA ASN A 107 23.77 -1.14 20.63
C ASN A 107 22.52 -0.30 20.35
N SER A 108 22.19 -0.02 19.10
CA SER A 108 20.97 0.69 18.72
C SER A 108 19.74 -0.15 19.11
N LYS A 109 18.94 0.37 20.05
CA LYS A 109 17.83 -0.39 20.66
C LYS A 109 16.60 -0.50 19.79
N ALA A 110 16.29 0.53 19.02
CA ALA A 110 15.12 0.57 18.14
C ALA A 110 15.41 1.48 16.95
N ILE A 111 15.04 1.00 15.78
CA ILE A 111 15.09 1.74 14.52
C ILE A 111 13.67 1.77 13.97
N SER A 112 13.11 2.95 13.77
CA SER A 112 11.83 3.14 13.12
C SER A 112 12.06 3.72 11.74
N VAL A 113 11.52 3.05 10.73
CA VAL A 113 11.60 3.44 9.32
C VAL A 113 10.22 3.87 8.88
N ARG A 114 10.03 5.14 8.55
CA ARG A 114 8.77 5.68 8.05
C ARG A 114 8.80 5.78 6.54
N ILE A 115 7.75 5.28 5.93
CA ILE A 115 7.59 5.22 4.49
C ILE A 115 6.31 5.94 4.08
N MET A 116 6.27 6.45 2.87
CA MET A 116 5.07 7.02 2.26
C MET A 116 4.90 6.48 0.85
N SER A 117 3.68 6.17 0.47
CA SER A 117 3.34 5.94 -0.92
C SER A 117 2.90 7.25 -1.57
N CYS A 118 3.61 7.65 -2.63
CA CYS A 118 3.27 8.85 -3.39
C CYS A 118 2.20 8.51 -4.44
N GLU A 119 0.95 8.76 -4.10
CA GLU A 119 -0.19 8.66 -5.02
C GLU A 119 -1.23 9.71 -4.67
N ALA A 120 -2.02 10.14 -5.65
CA ALA A 120 -3.04 11.17 -5.49
C ALA A 120 -4.16 10.80 -4.51
N ASP A 121 -4.37 9.52 -4.23
CA ASP A 121 -5.41 9.05 -3.32
C ASP A 121 -4.93 8.99 -1.86
N LEU A 122 -4.90 10.15 -1.22
CA LEU A 122 -4.45 10.33 0.17
C LEU A 122 -5.40 9.72 1.22
N PHE A 123 -6.64 9.43 0.86
CA PHE A 123 -7.68 9.00 1.80
C PHE A 123 -7.83 7.49 1.92
N ARG A 124 -7.12 6.72 1.09
CA ARG A 124 -7.19 5.27 1.10
C ARG A 124 -6.21 4.69 2.11
N GLN A 125 -6.73 3.89 3.03
CA GLN A 125 -5.88 3.06 3.89
C GLN A 125 -5.16 2.03 3.03
N ARG A 126 -3.81 2.08 3.05
CA ARG A 126 -2.95 1.14 2.33
C ARG A 126 -2.42 0.08 3.26
N ILE A 127 -2.22 -1.09 2.69
CA ILE A 127 -1.48 -2.16 3.35
C ILE A 127 -0.07 -2.11 2.76
N TYR A 128 0.90 -2.06 3.64
CA TYR A 128 2.31 -2.14 3.29
C TYR A 128 2.80 -3.55 3.58
N ARG A 129 3.65 -4.06 2.73
CA ARG A 129 4.33 -5.33 2.90
C ARG A 129 5.82 -5.07 2.90
N TYR A 130 6.53 -5.51 3.92
CA TYR A 130 7.97 -5.32 4.00
C TYR A 130 8.70 -6.62 4.29
N GLN A 131 9.95 -6.67 3.86
CA GLN A 131 10.89 -7.75 4.07
C GLN A 131 12.24 -7.16 4.50
N ILE A 132 12.88 -7.79 5.48
CA ILE A 132 14.23 -7.42 5.92
C ILE A 132 15.17 -8.49 5.40
N ALA A 133 15.71 -8.30 4.20
CA ALA A 133 16.65 -9.23 3.60
C ALA A 133 17.97 -9.21 4.37
N GLY A 134 18.48 -10.41 4.68
CA GLY A 134 19.62 -10.61 5.56
C GLY A 134 19.24 -11.01 6.99
N LEU A 135 17.99 -10.78 7.41
CA LEU A 135 17.47 -11.25 8.69
C LEU A 135 16.44 -12.37 8.49
N ASN A 136 15.44 -12.12 7.68
CA ASN A 136 14.38 -13.05 7.37
C ASN A 136 13.84 -12.79 5.96
N GLU A 137 13.58 -13.84 5.20
CA GLU A 137 12.98 -13.72 3.87
C GLU A 137 11.44 -13.63 3.88
N GLN A 138 10.83 -13.72 5.05
CA GLN A 138 9.37 -13.60 5.18
C GLN A 138 8.91 -12.15 5.00
N CYS A 139 7.84 -11.99 4.24
CA CYS A 139 7.14 -10.73 4.12
C CYS A 139 6.18 -10.53 5.29
N ILE A 140 6.15 -9.33 5.84
CA ILE A 140 5.27 -8.93 6.94
C ILE A 140 4.33 -7.83 6.43
N ASP A 141 3.04 -8.02 6.63
CA ASP A 141 2.02 -7.03 6.24
C ASP A 141 1.78 -6.06 7.41
N SER A 142 1.71 -4.77 7.10
CA SER A 142 1.47 -3.69 8.06
C SER A 142 0.43 -2.71 7.53
N TYR A 143 -0.48 -2.29 8.40
CA TYR A 143 -1.47 -1.24 8.11
C TYR A 143 -0.96 0.16 8.43
N THR A 144 0.23 0.25 9.02
CA THR A 144 0.89 1.52 9.33
C THR A 144 2.08 1.75 8.41
N PRO A 145 2.35 3.00 8.01
CA PRO A 145 3.51 3.34 7.19
C PRO A 145 4.81 3.39 8.02
N GLU A 146 4.90 2.60 9.07
CA GLU A 146 6.05 2.55 9.98
C GLU A 146 6.52 1.11 10.19
N ILE A 147 7.80 0.88 9.98
CA ILE A 147 8.48 -0.40 10.19
C ILE A 147 9.34 -0.25 11.43
N LEU A 148 8.98 -0.94 12.50
CA LEU A 148 9.75 -0.93 13.74
C LEU A 148 10.67 -2.14 13.81
N ILE A 149 11.97 -1.87 13.84
CA ILE A 149 13.02 -2.89 13.91
C ILE A 149 13.63 -2.82 15.30
N ARG A 150 13.51 -3.93 16.04
CA ARG A 150 14.06 -4.06 17.38
C ARG A 150 15.26 -4.98 17.35
N SER A 151 16.44 -4.48 17.70
CA SER A 151 17.64 -5.27 17.85
C SER A 151 18.00 -6.14 16.62
N LEU A 152 19.01 -5.73 15.90
CA LEU A 152 19.59 -6.50 14.81
C LEU A 152 21.01 -6.94 15.19
N PRO A 153 21.42 -8.18 14.87
CA PRO A 153 22.82 -8.58 14.89
C PRO A 153 23.68 -7.66 14.01
N SER A 154 24.99 -7.64 14.24
CA SER A 154 25.91 -6.94 13.33
C SER A 154 25.88 -7.60 11.95
N GLY A 155 25.75 -6.75 10.92
CA GLY A 155 25.59 -7.19 9.53
C GLY A 155 24.95 -6.12 8.66
N THR A 156 24.77 -6.42 7.38
CA THR A 156 24.11 -5.55 6.42
C THR A 156 22.73 -6.10 6.06
N TYR A 157 21.72 -5.27 6.16
CA TYR A 157 20.32 -5.60 5.93
C TYR A 157 19.73 -4.69 4.87
N ARG A 158 18.87 -5.24 4.02
CA ARG A 158 18.12 -4.47 3.01
C ARG A 158 16.65 -4.50 3.36
N ILE A 159 16.05 -3.33 3.50
CA ILE A 159 14.62 -3.18 3.75
C ILE A 159 13.94 -2.99 2.41
N LEU A 160 13.15 -4.00 2.05
CA LEU A 160 12.36 -4.05 0.83
C LEU A 160 10.91 -3.80 1.19
N VAL A 161 10.23 -2.96 0.42
CA VAL A 161 8.84 -2.60 0.68
C VAL A 161 8.01 -2.71 -0.59
N SER A 162 6.78 -3.14 -0.42
CA SER A 162 5.71 -3.18 -1.41
C SER A 162 4.46 -2.57 -0.79
N CYS A 163 3.55 -2.05 -1.59
CA CYS A 163 2.25 -1.60 -1.08
C CYS A 163 1.10 -2.14 -1.94
N SER A 164 -0.08 -2.22 -1.34
CA SER A 164 -1.29 -2.66 -2.03
C SER A 164 -1.71 -1.65 -3.08
N MET A 165 -2.08 -2.15 -4.26
CA MET A 165 -2.61 -1.35 -5.36
C MET A 165 -4.14 -1.35 -5.36
N ARG A 166 -4.73 -0.43 -6.13
CA ARG A 166 -6.19 -0.29 -6.27
C ARG A 166 -6.85 -1.53 -6.91
N ASN A 167 -6.14 -2.25 -7.74
CA ASN A 167 -6.58 -3.48 -8.38
C ASN A 167 -6.46 -4.74 -7.49
N GLY A 168 -6.16 -4.57 -6.20
CA GLY A 168 -5.96 -5.68 -5.26
C GLY A 168 -4.59 -6.37 -5.38
N GLY A 169 -3.76 -5.98 -6.35
CA GLY A 169 -2.39 -6.45 -6.49
C GLY A 169 -1.41 -5.75 -5.55
N TRP A 170 -0.14 -6.09 -5.70
CA TRP A 170 0.97 -5.51 -4.94
C TRP A 170 1.97 -4.86 -5.90
N THR A 171 2.58 -3.75 -5.48
CA THR A 171 3.73 -3.21 -6.21
C THR A 171 4.91 -4.19 -6.14
N PRO A 172 5.84 -4.16 -7.08
CA PRO A 172 7.10 -4.88 -6.91
C PRO A 172 7.80 -4.47 -5.61
N LEU A 173 8.51 -5.40 -4.98
CA LEU A 173 9.35 -5.10 -3.83
C LEU A 173 10.44 -4.11 -4.24
N GLN A 174 10.47 -2.97 -3.58
CA GLN A 174 11.43 -1.89 -3.81
C GLN A 174 12.34 -1.75 -2.60
N GLN A 175 13.64 -1.70 -2.81
CA GLN A 175 14.58 -1.40 -1.74
C GLN A 175 14.47 0.08 -1.38
N VAL A 176 14.17 0.36 -0.13
CA VAL A 176 14.04 1.74 0.39
C VAL A 176 15.21 2.12 1.30
N LEU A 177 15.82 1.13 1.97
CA LEU A 177 16.92 1.38 2.91
C LEU A 177 17.91 0.21 2.91
N GLU A 178 19.19 0.54 2.96
CA GLU A 178 20.28 -0.36 3.32
C GLU A 178 20.79 0.03 4.70
N LEU A 179 20.72 -0.91 5.64
CA LEU A 179 21.08 -0.70 7.03
C LEU A 179 22.29 -1.55 7.40
N THR A 180 23.40 -0.94 7.76
CA THR A 180 24.58 -1.64 8.26
C THR A 180 24.69 -1.48 9.77
N VAL A 181 24.59 -2.59 10.51
CA VAL A 181 24.82 -2.63 11.94
C VAL A 181 26.28 -2.97 12.20
N LEU A 182 27.00 -1.98 12.75
CA LEU A 182 28.43 -2.11 13.00
C LEU A 182 28.69 -3.13 14.13
N PRO A 183 29.75 -3.94 14.05
CA PRO A 183 30.11 -4.84 15.13
C PRO A 183 30.58 -4.06 16.36
N PRO A 184 30.45 -4.63 17.57
CA PRO A 184 31.03 -4.01 18.78
C PRO A 184 32.54 -3.93 18.65
N TRP A 185 33.11 -2.83 19.17
CA TRP A 185 34.54 -2.52 19.07
C TRP A 185 35.45 -3.65 19.58
N TYR A 186 35.01 -4.43 20.60
CA TYR A 186 35.75 -5.57 21.15
C TYR A 186 35.73 -6.85 20.29
N LYS A 187 34.93 -6.87 19.22
CA LYS A 187 34.93 -7.97 18.23
C LYS A 187 35.67 -7.58 16.93
N THR A 188 36.24 -6.40 16.88
CA THR A 188 37.08 -5.99 15.76
C THR A 188 38.50 -6.56 15.98
N TRP A 189 39.15 -6.99 14.90
CA TRP A 189 40.44 -7.69 14.84
C TRP A 189 41.59 -7.08 15.68
N TRP A 190 41.44 -5.85 16.21
CA TRP A 190 42.49 -5.10 16.91
C TRP A 190 42.42 -5.18 18.43
N CYS A 191 41.66 -6.12 18.99
CA CYS A 191 41.65 -6.44 20.42
C CYS A 191 42.26 -7.80 20.68
#